data_b57ffba689d3a9f0d8d538e5a17b5ea1
#
_entry.id   b57ffba689d3a9f0d8d538e5a17b5ea1
#
_cell.length_a   1.000
_cell.length_b   1.000
_cell.length_c   1.000
_cell.angle_alpha   90.00
_cell.angle_beta   90.00
_cell.angle_gamma   90.00
#
_symmetry.space_group_name_H-M   'P 1'
#
loop_
_entity.id
_entity.type
_entity.pdbx_description
1 polymer ?
#
loop_
_entity_poly.entity_id
_entity_poly.type
_entity_poly.pdbx_seq_one_letter_code
_entity_poly.pdbx_strand_id
1 'polypeptide(L)'
;MIVTDEKNRYVNKNIKTIVEKKALLDMDMVFERYPYEIFPFDFDTYFASPQTCELVVTNCETGRAEYLDDRENKERLLAIGRASSSMPIACPMVEIDGNEYVDGGVADSIPIIRSLKTGHRKNVIILTRNFGYRKKEGTRGWELYVAAFRKYPNLVRALVNRAK
;
A
#
# COMPACT_ATOMS: atom_id res chain seq x y z
N MET A 1 8.03 8.06 12.39
CA MET A 1 9.49 7.92 12.32
C MET A 1 9.88 7.81 10.85
N ILE A 2 10.75 8.67 10.35
CA ILE A 2 11.26 8.57 8.98
C ILE A 2 12.43 7.57 9.05
N VAL A 3 12.23 6.39 8.49
CA VAL A 3 13.33 5.44 8.32
C VAL A 3 14.17 5.96 7.16
N THR A 4 15.23 6.72 7.46
CA THR A 4 16.23 7.09 6.48
C THR A 4 17.17 5.91 6.28
N ASP A 5 16.96 5.14 5.22
CA ASP A 5 17.93 4.13 4.83
C ASP A 5 19.05 4.77 3.99
N GLU A 6 20.06 5.27 4.66
CA GLU A 6 21.25 5.86 4.02
C GLU A 6 21.95 4.91 3.03
N LYS A 7 21.68 3.60 3.11
CA LYS A 7 22.28 2.57 2.26
C LYS A 7 21.31 1.96 1.25
N ASN A 8 20.07 2.49 1.11
CA ASN A 8 19.03 1.90 0.25
C ASN A 8 18.87 0.38 0.46
N ARG A 9 18.78 -0.06 1.70
CA ARG A 9 18.70 -1.49 2.05
C ARG A 9 17.40 -2.13 1.60
N TYR A 10 16.31 -1.35 1.48
CA TYR A 10 15.00 -1.80 1.04
C TYR A 10 14.79 -1.77 -0.48
N VAL A 11 15.84 -1.43 -1.24
CA VAL A 11 15.79 -1.49 -2.71
C VAL A 11 16.59 -2.69 -3.19
N ASN A 12 15.94 -3.61 -3.89
CA ASN A 12 16.62 -4.73 -4.52
C ASN A 12 17.47 -4.23 -5.69
N LYS A 13 18.80 -4.31 -5.54
CA LYS A 13 19.76 -3.84 -6.56
C LYS A 13 20.23 -4.95 -7.50
N ASN A 14 20.02 -6.20 -7.12
CA ASN A 14 20.45 -7.36 -7.89
C ASN A 14 19.29 -7.84 -8.77
N ILE A 15 19.52 -7.90 -10.07
CA ILE A 15 18.53 -8.35 -11.06
C ILE A 15 18.00 -9.76 -10.72
N LYS A 16 18.87 -10.67 -10.25
CA LYS A 16 18.47 -12.02 -9.83
C LYS A 16 17.44 -11.95 -8.70
N THR A 17 17.71 -11.16 -7.66
CA THR A 17 16.78 -10.96 -6.53
C THR A 17 15.47 -10.33 -6.99
N ILE A 18 15.51 -9.35 -7.90
CA ILE A 18 14.30 -8.71 -8.45
C ILE A 18 13.43 -9.74 -9.18
N VAL A 19 14.04 -10.62 -9.96
CA VAL A 19 13.33 -11.66 -10.72
C VAL A 19 12.76 -12.72 -9.76
N GLU A 20 13.55 -13.17 -8.79
CA GLU A 20 13.12 -14.19 -7.81
C GLU A 20 11.98 -13.69 -6.91
N LYS A 21 12.12 -12.49 -6.35
CA LYS A 21 11.12 -11.89 -5.46
C LYS A 21 9.99 -11.17 -6.22
N LYS A 22 10.11 -10.99 -7.53
CA LYS A 22 9.20 -10.18 -8.38
C LYS A 22 8.94 -8.79 -7.78
N ALA A 23 9.94 -8.22 -7.13
CA ALA A 23 9.83 -6.97 -6.38
C ALA A 23 11.07 -6.09 -6.56
N LEU A 24 10.84 -4.81 -6.84
CA LEU A 24 11.90 -3.78 -6.82
C LEU A 24 12.25 -3.37 -5.38
N LEU A 25 11.28 -3.42 -4.47
CA LEU A 25 11.45 -3.13 -3.06
C LEU A 25 11.56 -4.42 -2.25
N ASP A 26 12.43 -4.44 -1.26
CA ASP A 26 12.54 -5.55 -0.32
C ASP A 26 11.45 -5.42 0.76
N MET A 27 10.25 -5.89 0.42
CA MET A 27 9.08 -5.84 1.28
C MET A 27 9.25 -6.71 2.54
N ASP A 28 10.05 -7.79 2.46
CA ASP A 28 10.36 -8.64 3.61
C ASP A 28 11.22 -7.87 4.62
N MET A 29 12.18 -7.09 4.13
CA MET A 29 12.97 -6.19 4.96
C MET A 29 12.08 -5.21 5.73
N VAL A 30 11.10 -4.60 5.05
CA VAL A 30 10.25 -3.55 5.61
C VAL A 30 9.19 -4.12 6.56
N PHE A 31 8.54 -5.23 6.20
CA PHE A 31 7.38 -5.76 6.94
C PHE A 31 7.65 -6.98 7.81
N GLU A 32 8.85 -7.58 7.70
CA GLU A 32 9.26 -8.70 8.56
C GLU A 32 10.43 -8.28 9.45
N ARG A 33 11.56 -7.83 8.88
CA ARG A 33 12.75 -7.56 9.68
C ARG A 33 12.70 -6.24 10.46
N TYR A 34 12.18 -5.17 9.86
CA TYR A 34 12.09 -3.88 10.55
C TYR A 34 11.27 -3.93 11.82
N PRO A 35 10.01 -4.42 11.80
CA PRO A 35 9.14 -4.39 12.97
C PRO A 35 9.50 -5.38 14.07
N TYR A 36 10.33 -6.37 13.79
CA TYR A 36 10.73 -7.37 14.78
C TYR A 36 12.20 -7.25 15.23
N GLU A 37 13.13 -6.95 14.31
CA GLU A 37 14.57 -7.05 14.59
C GLU A 37 15.26 -5.68 14.65
N ILE A 38 14.99 -4.80 13.67
CA ILE A 38 15.79 -3.58 13.46
C ILE A 38 15.23 -2.43 14.29
N PHE A 39 13.93 -2.27 14.29
CA PHE A 39 13.22 -1.29 15.08
C PHE A 39 11.90 -1.90 15.56
N PRO A 40 11.90 -2.60 16.66
CA PRO A 40 10.73 -3.32 17.17
C PRO A 40 9.52 -2.40 17.28
N PHE A 41 8.43 -2.82 16.65
CA PHE A 41 7.15 -2.10 16.71
C PHE A 41 6.44 -2.46 18.00
N ASP A 42 5.96 -1.46 18.72
CA ASP A 42 5.23 -1.66 19.97
C ASP A 42 3.77 -2.05 19.68
N PHE A 43 3.58 -3.34 19.41
CA PHE A 43 2.27 -3.91 19.12
C PHE A 43 1.32 -3.80 20.33
N ASP A 44 1.85 -3.92 21.54
CA ASP A 44 1.02 -3.91 22.76
C ASP A 44 0.38 -2.52 22.95
N THR A 45 1.18 -1.46 22.82
CA THR A 45 0.66 -0.08 22.84
C THR A 45 -0.30 0.17 21.67
N TYR A 46 0.01 -0.33 20.46
CA TYR A 46 -0.88 -0.18 19.30
C TYR A 46 -2.24 -0.83 19.56
N PHE A 47 -2.27 -2.08 20.03
CA PHE A 47 -3.50 -2.82 20.26
C PHE A 47 -4.30 -2.27 21.45
N ALA A 48 -3.64 -1.75 22.47
CA ALA A 48 -4.28 -1.10 23.61
C ALA A 48 -4.84 0.31 23.30
N SER A 49 -4.42 0.92 22.20
CA SER A 49 -4.85 2.27 21.82
C SER A 49 -6.35 2.30 21.47
N PRO A 50 -7.13 3.27 21.92
CA PRO A 50 -8.53 3.46 21.52
C PRO A 50 -8.69 4.05 20.12
N GLN A 51 -7.59 4.44 19.46
CA GLN A 51 -7.60 5.06 18.14
C GLN A 51 -7.81 3.99 17.06
N THR A 52 -8.70 4.23 16.11
CA THR A 52 -8.85 3.40 14.91
C THR A 52 -7.78 3.77 13.88
N CYS A 53 -7.13 2.76 13.31
CA CYS A 53 -6.11 2.95 12.28
C CYS A 53 -6.49 2.13 11.04
N GLU A 54 -7.24 2.74 10.13
CA GLU A 54 -7.58 2.10 8.86
C GLU A 54 -6.43 2.27 7.85
N LEU A 55 -5.98 1.17 7.27
CA LEU A 55 -5.04 1.13 6.16
C LEU A 55 -5.81 0.90 4.87
N VAL A 56 -5.57 1.76 3.88
CA VAL A 56 -6.25 1.65 2.58
C VAL A 56 -5.54 0.62 1.73
N VAL A 57 -6.30 -0.31 1.17
CA VAL A 57 -5.84 -1.29 0.19
C VAL A 57 -6.75 -1.27 -1.03
N THR A 58 -6.26 -1.71 -2.18
CA THR A 58 -7.08 -1.88 -3.38
C THR A 58 -7.29 -3.36 -3.63
N ASN A 59 -8.53 -3.82 -3.55
CA ASN A 59 -8.90 -5.18 -3.88
C ASN A 59 -8.71 -5.44 -5.37
N CYS A 60 -7.95 -6.47 -5.74
CA CYS A 60 -7.60 -6.74 -7.13
C CYS A 60 -8.82 -7.17 -7.96
N GLU A 61 -9.73 -7.94 -7.40
CA GLU A 61 -10.93 -8.42 -8.11
C GLU A 61 -11.90 -7.29 -8.43
N THR A 62 -12.18 -6.42 -7.45
CA THR A 62 -13.17 -5.35 -7.57
C THR A 62 -12.60 -4.05 -8.12
N GLY A 63 -11.28 -3.83 -8.01
CA GLY A 63 -10.60 -2.57 -8.30
C GLY A 63 -11.01 -1.43 -7.36
N ARG A 64 -11.63 -1.73 -6.20
CA ARG A 64 -12.12 -0.74 -5.24
C ARG A 64 -11.23 -0.67 -4.01
N ALA A 65 -11.25 0.50 -3.37
CA ALA A 65 -10.61 0.68 -2.08
C ALA A 65 -11.36 -0.08 -0.99
N GLU A 66 -10.61 -0.75 -0.14
CA GLU A 66 -11.04 -1.30 1.14
C GLU A 66 -10.21 -0.69 2.26
N TYR A 67 -10.79 -0.60 3.45
CA TYR A 67 -10.20 0.07 4.61
C TYR A 67 -10.09 -0.97 5.71
N LEU A 68 -8.88 -1.50 5.88
CA LEU A 68 -8.62 -2.62 6.76
C LEU A 68 -7.92 -2.14 8.03
N ASP A 69 -8.26 -2.74 9.15
CA ASP A 69 -7.61 -2.60 10.45
C ASP A 69 -7.45 -3.99 11.06
N ASP A 70 -6.51 -4.15 11.96
CA ASP A 70 -6.41 -5.30 12.84
C ASP A 70 -5.97 -4.85 14.23
N ARG A 71 -6.67 -5.34 15.24
CA ARG A 71 -6.47 -4.93 16.65
C ARG A 71 -5.98 -6.06 17.54
N GLU A 72 -5.74 -7.24 16.96
CA GLU A 72 -5.44 -8.44 17.74
C GLU A 72 -4.30 -9.27 17.11
N ASN A 73 -4.20 -9.29 15.78
CA ASN A 73 -3.26 -10.15 15.06
C ASN A 73 -2.14 -9.34 14.42
N LYS A 74 -0.91 -9.51 14.94
CA LYS A 74 0.31 -8.81 14.47
C LYS A 74 0.62 -9.13 13.02
N GLU A 75 0.55 -10.38 12.65
CA GLU A 75 0.89 -10.89 11.32
C GLU A 75 -0.10 -10.34 10.29
N ARG A 76 -1.38 -10.33 10.63
CA ARG A 76 -2.41 -9.78 9.75
C ARG A 76 -2.29 -8.27 9.62
N LEU A 77 -2.01 -7.54 10.70
CA LEU A 77 -1.74 -6.09 10.65
C LEU A 77 -0.56 -5.77 9.72
N LEU A 78 0.54 -6.52 9.82
CA LEU A 78 1.70 -6.34 8.96
C LEU A 78 1.41 -6.72 7.50
N ALA A 79 0.61 -7.75 7.26
CA ALA A 79 0.14 -8.10 5.92
C ALA A 79 -0.71 -7.00 5.30
N ILE A 80 -1.61 -6.36 6.07
CA ILE A 80 -2.39 -5.20 5.64
C ILE A 80 -1.47 -4.02 5.30
N GLY A 81 -0.48 -3.72 6.15
CA GLY A 81 0.52 -2.68 5.90
C GLY A 81 1.32 -2.95 4.62
N ARG A 82 1.75 -4.20 4.41
CA ARG A 82 2.44 -4.67 3.21
C ARG A 82 1.57 -4.49 1.97
N ALA A 83 0.30 -4.90 2.01
CA ALA A 83 -0.66 -4.72 0.92
C ALA A 83 -0.87 -3.25 0.58
N SER A 84 -1.08 -2.41 1.59
CA SER A 84 -1.26 -0.96 1.46
C SER A 84 -0.06 -0.25 0.80
N SER A 85 1.12 -0.86 0.84
CA SER A 85 2.37 -0.34 0.28
C SER A 85 2.83 -1.09 -0.99
N SER A 86 2.08 -2.11 -1.44
CA SER A 86 2.45 -2.95 -2.59
C SER A 86 2.10 -2.27 -3.90
N MET A 87 3.02 -1.39 -4.38
CA MET A 87 2.86 -0.70 -5.65
C MET A 87 2.79 -1.68 -6.82
N PRO A 88 1.75 -1.62 -7.67
CA PRO A 88 1.62 -2.47 -8.85
C PRO A 88 2.87 -2.44 -9.74
N ILE A 89 3.28 -3.60 -10.23
CA ILE A 89 4.51 -3.88 -11.00
C ILE A 89 5.79 -3.82 -10.15
N ALA A 90 5.89 -2.89 -9.20
CA ALA A 90 7.08 -2.75 -8.35
C ALA A 90 7.14 -3.77 -7.20
N CYS A 91 5.98 -4.23 -6.74
CA CYS A 91 5.83 -5.20 -5.65
C CYS A 91 4.78 -6.27 -6.02
N PRO A 92 4.88 -7.47 -5.43
CA PRO A 92 3.86 -8.50 -5.59
C PRO A 92 2.53 -8.09 -4.93
N MET A 93 1.43 -8.67 -5.41
CA MET A 93 0.15 -8.62 -4.72
C MET A 93 0.26 -9.36 -3.38
N VAL A 94 -0.54 -8.96 -2.42
CA VAL A 94 -0.58 -9.57 -1.08
C VAL A 94 -1.95 -10.20 -0.87
N GLU A 95 -1.95 -11.47 -0.49
CA GLU A 95 -3.17 -12.19 -0.14
C GLU A 95 -3.51 -11.96 1.35
N ILE A 96 -4.75 -11.58 1.62
CA ILE A 96 -5.30 -11.44 2.97
C ILE A 96 -6.71 -12.02 2.95
N ASP A 97 -6.99 -12.99 3.81
CA ASP A 97 -8.30 -13.64 3.95
C ASP A 97 -8.87 -14.15 2.61
N GLY A 98 -8.02 -14.71 1.75
CA GLY A 98 -8.38 -15.25 0.45
C GLY A 98 -8.62 -14.22 -0.67
N ASN A 99 -8.35 -12.94 -0.43
CA ASN A 99 -8.41 -11.88 -1.43
C ASN A 99 -7.02 -11.33 -1.73
N GLU A 100 -6.77 -10.96 -2.98
CA GLU A 100 -5.51 -10.32 -3.40
C GLU A 100 -5.66 -8.80 -3.41
N TYR A 101 -4.64 -8.13 -2.85
CA TYR A 101 -4.61 -6.68 -2.69
C TYR A 101 -3.33 -6.06 -3.23
N VAL A 102 -3.43 -4.80 -3.61
CA VAL A 102 -2.32 -3.90 -3.95
C VAL A 102 -2.48 -2.56 -3.23
N ASP A 103 -1.50 -1.68 -3.40
CA ASP A 103 -1.44 -0.33 -2.83
C ASP A 103 -2.78 0.40 -2.88
N GLY A 104 -3.22 0.90 -1.74
CA GLY A 104 -4.49 1.61 -1.58
C GLY A 104 -4.56 2.91 -2.39
N GLY A 105 -3.42 3.54 -2.64
CA GLY A 105 -3.35 4.72 -3.48
C GLY A 105 -3.71 4.48 -4.96
N VAL A 106 -4.00 3.25 -5.38
CA VAL A 106 -4.59 2.96 -6.69
C VAL A 106 -6.04 3.40 -6.75
N ALA A 107 -6.84 3.05 -5.74
CA ALA A 107 -8.28 3.33 -5.71
C ALA A 107 -8.63 4.56 -4.86
N ASP A 108 -7.94 4.80 -3.74
CA ASP A 108 -8.17 5.96 -2.86
C ASP A 108 -6.86 6.43 -2.23
N SER A 109 -6.20 7.39 -2.86
CA SER A 109 -4.90 7.91 -2.41
C SER A 109 -4.98 8.80 -1.17
N ILE A 110 -6.12 9.46 -0.94
CA ILE A 110 -6.36 10.35 0.20
C ILE A 110 -7.80 10.11 0.67
N PRO A 111 -8.03 9.24 1.67
CA PRO A 111 -9.34 8.69 2.02
C PRO A 111 -10.25 9.68 2.77
N ILE A 112 -10.33 10.93 2.33
CA ILE A 112 -11.13 11.97 2.98
C ILE A 112 -12.63 11.65 2.94
N ILE A 113 -13.10 11.06 1.84
CA ILE A 113 -14.52 10.67 1.71
C ILE A 113 -14.86 9.55 2.69
N ARG A 114 -13.94 8.60 2.90
CA ARG A 114 -14.08 7.56 3.95
C ARG A 114 -14.22 8.20 5.32
N SER A 115 -13.32 9.11 5.68
CA SER A 115 -13.32 9.79 6.97
C SER A 115 -14.64 10.56 7.22
N LEU A 116 -15.13 11.28 6.22
CA LEU A 116 -16.42 11.98 6.32
C LEU A 116 -17.61 11.01 6.48
N LYS A 117 -17.61 9.89 5.74
CA LYS A 117 -18.66 8.87 5.84
C LYS A 117 -18.69 8.15 7.19
N THR A 118 -17.54 8.04 7.87
CA THR A 118 -17.43 7.49 9.23
C THR A 118 -17.72 8.52 10.33
N GLY A 119 -18.16 9.72 9.97
CA GLY A 119 -18.64 10.73 10.91
C GLY A 119 -17.59 11.76 11.37
N HIS A 120 -16.36 11.69 10.86
CA HIS A 120 -15.30 12.62 11.23
C HIS A 120 -15.47 13.94 10.48
N ARG A 121 -15.91 14.98 11.23
CA ARG A 121 -16.14 16.33 10.66
C ARG A 121 -14.89 17.20 10.61
N LYS A 122 -13.88 16.90 11.42
CA LYS A 122 -12.59 17.60 11.45
C LYS A 122 -11.52 16.66 10.95
N ASN A 123 -10.82 17.04 9.88
CA ASN A 123 -9.81 16.23 9.24
C ASN A 123 -8.51 17.03 9.08
N VAL A 124 -7.38 16.37 9.35
CA VAL A 124 -6.05 16.88 9.02
C VAL A 124 -5.52 16.06 7.88
N ILE A 125 -5.16 16.71 6.76
CA ILE A 125 -4.63 16.05 5.58
C ILE A 125 -3.15 16.40 5.45
N ILE A 126 -2.30 15.37 5.46
CA ILE A 126 -0.86 15.51 5.28
C ILE A 126 -0.54 15.14 3.83
N LEU A 127 -0.13 16.13 3.04
CA LEU A 127 0.22 15.95 1.63
C LEU A 127 1.73 15.75 1.48
N THR A 128 2.12 14.79 0.64
CA THR A 128 3.53 14.49 0.32
C THR A 128 4.05 15.26 -0.90
N ARG A 129 3.25 16.16 -1.46
CA ARG A 129 3.59 16.99 -2.62
C ARG A 129 3.48 18.47 -2.28
N ASN A 130 4.25 19.29 -2.98
CA ASN A 130 4.21 20.74 -2.82
C ASN A 130 2.82 21.30 -3.13
N PHE A 131 2.50 22.42 -2.49
CA PHE A 131 1.28 23.17 -2.78
C PHE A 131 1.15 23.46 -4.29
N GLY A 132 -0.06 23.28 -4.83
CA GLY A 132 -0.34 23.49 -6.25
C GLY A 132 0.07 22.35 -7.19
N TYR A 133 0.69 21.27 -6.67
CA TYR A 133 0.99 20.11 -7.51
C TYR A 133 -0.28 19.52 -8.13
N ARG A 134 -0.25 19.34 -9.45
CA ARG A 134 -1.26 18.59 -10.20
C ARG A 134 -0.59 17.43 -10.91
N LYS A 135 -1.18 16.25 -10.73
CA LYS A 135 -0.71 15.07 -11.44
C LYS A 135 -0.94 15.27 -12.95
N LYS A 136 0.07 15.00 -13.77
CA LYS A 136 -0.09 15.04 -15.22
C LYS A 136 -1.02 13.92 -15.65
N GLU A 137 -1.98 14.25 -16.52
CA GLU A 137 -2.82 13.25 -17.16
C GLU A 137 -1.98 12.36 -18.08
N GLY A 138 -2.36 11.10 -18.13
CA GLY A 138 -1.73 10.09 -18.98
C GLY A 138 -1.03 9.01 -18.20
N THR A 139 -1.45 7.80 -18.46
CA THR A 139 -0.78 6.56 -18.01
C THR A 139 0.21 6.15 -19.09
N ARG A 140 1.42 6.73 -19.05
CA ARG A 140 2.51 6.22 -19.86
C ARG A 140 2.76 4.78 -19.42
N GLY A 141 2.66 3.81 -20.35
CA GLY A 141 2.85 2.39 -20.03
C GLY A 141 1.61 1.68 -19.48
N TRP A 142 0.40 2.16 -19.78
CA TRP A 142 -0.85 1.48 -19.43
C TRP A 142 -0.87 0.02 -19.96
N GLU A 143 -0.20 -0.24 -21.08
CA GLU A 143 -0.04 -1.58 -21.69
C GLU A 143 0.64 -2.55 -20.72
N LEU A 144 1.60 -2.08 -19.91
CA LEU A 144 2.25 -2.90 -18.88
C LEU A 144 1.27 -3.33 -17.80
N TYR A 145 0.37 -2.44 -17.39
CA TYR A 145 -0.68 -2.79 -16.41
C TYR A 145 -1.65 -3.80 -16.98
N VAL A 146 -2.08 -3.64 -18.24
CA VAL A 146 -2.95 -4.61 -18.92
C VAL A 146 -2.27 -5.97 -19.01
N ALA A 147 -1.01 -6.02 -19.40
CA ALA A 147 -0.26 -7.27 -19.52
C ALA A 147 -0.05 -7.94 -18.15
N ALA A 148 0.35 -7.16 -17.13
CA ALA A 148 0.66 -7.67 -15.79
C ALA A 148 -0.59 -8.13 -15.03
N PHE A 149 -1.71 -7.43 -15.19
CA PHE A 149 -2.93 -7.64 -14.40
C PHE A 149 -4.14 -8.07 -15.25
N ARG A 150 -3.90 -8.76 -16.38
CA ARG A 150 -4.96 -9.23 -17.30
C ARG A 150 -6.05 -10.07 -16.62
N LYS A 151 -5.70 -10.76 -15.52
CA LYS A 151 -6.63 -11.54 -14.68
C LYS A 151 -7.62 -10.64 -13.93
N TYR A 152 -7.27 -9.35 -13.71
CA TYR A 152 -8.00 -8.41 -12.88
C TYR A 152 -8.43 -7.16 -13.68
N PRO A 153 -9.45 -7.25 -14.55
CA PRO A 153 -9.84 -6.14 -15.43
C PRO A 153 -10.31 -4.90 -14.65
N ASN A 154 -10.92 -5.09 -13.48
CA ASN A 154 -11.35 -3.96 -12.65
C ASN A 154 -10.15 -3.24 -12.02
N LEU A 155 -9.10 -3.95 -11.58
CA LEU A 155 -7.85 -3.36 -11.14
C LEU A 155 -7.18 -2.57 -12.27
N VAL A 156 -7.12 -3.13 -13.49
CA VAL A 156 -6.58 -2.41 -14.66
C VAL A 156 -7.34 -1.11 -14.89
N ARG A 157 -8.68 -1.14 -14.81
CA ARG A 157 -9.50 0.07 -14.94
C ARG A 157 -9.18 1.10 -13.86
N ALA A 158 -9.01 0.67 -12.60
CA ALA A 158 -8.64 1.56 -11.50
C ALA A 158 -7.26 2.20 -11.74
N LEU A 159 -6.27 1.41 -12.17
CA LEU A 159 -4.92 1.89 -12.48
C LEU A 159 -4.91 2.93 -13.61
N VAL A 160 -5.66 2.68 -14.67
CA VAL A 160 -5.77 3.61 -15.81
C VAL A 160 -6.49 4.90 -15.41
N ASN A 161 -7.53 4.81 -14.56
CA ASN A 161 -8.30 5.97 -14.11
C ASN A 161 -7.64 6.75 -12.96
N ARG A 162 -6.60 6.19 -12.30
CA ARG A 162 -5.88 6.85 -11.19
C ARG A 162 -5.33 8.23 -11.56
N ALA A 163 -5.11 8.50 -12.82
CA ALA A 163 -4.55 9.77 -13.31
C ALA A 163 -5.62 10.86 -13.56
N LYS A 164 -6.89 10.51 -13.50
CA LYS A 164 -8.02 11.44 -13.62
C LYS A 164 -8.41 11.95 -12.23
#